data_b01cc7647c649cc23c3fce64743bcd73
#
_entry.id   b01cc7647c649cc23c3fce64743bcd73
#
_cell.length_a   1.000
_cell.length_b   1.000
_cell.length_c   1.000
_cell.angle_alpha   90.00
_cell.angle_beta   90.00
_cell.angle_gamma   90.00
#
_symmetry.space_group_name_H-M   'P 1'
#
loop_
_entity.id
_entity.type
_entity.pdbx_description
1 polymer ?
#
loop_
_entity_poly.entity_id
_entity_poly.type
_entity_poly.pdbx_seq_one_letter_code
_entity_poly.pdbx_strand_id
1 'polypeptide(L)'
;MVDNDLGSVLKSFSAREIAAMLPKLLYEDEYYSVALIDTGSGVITRCRMIFSNDEDVIDRSAEYDSVRRTITDKWIPDEEREDYERAVDLTTIIKNLDDNGTYEFTTHHVMDGEALLFRYRYIYFDKGHTVILTTMKDITSLEETDMVTGGVNRKGFRRLADRIFKGETATDRYALLYIDLKNFKSVNEIIGFKGGDALLRYFLKYINNSPLNPVLTARNSADHFACLVECKNLDYDRLADIFQFEFIYDGKS
;
A
#
# COMPACT_ATOMS: atom_id res chain seq x y z
N MET A 1 -7.14 -9.05 33.74
CA MET A 1 -8.52 -9.46 34.00
C MET A 1 -9.38 -8.21 33.92
N VAL A 2 -9.72 -7.75 32.71
CA VAL A 2 -10.85 -6.88 32.37
C VAL A 2 -11.24 -7.31 30.96
N ASP A 3 -11.93 -8.45 30.85
CA ASP A 3 -12.77 -8.77 29.70
C ASP A 3 -14.03 -7.90 29.82
N ASN A 4 -13.90 -6.61 29.59
CA ASN A 4 -15.05 -5.79 29.34
C ASN A 4 -15.55 -6.13 27.93
N ASP A 5 -16.63 -6.90 27.91
CA ASP A 5 -17.41 -7.27 26.75
C ASP A 5 -17.81 -5.98 25.97
N LEU A 6 -16.90 -5.54 25.09
CA LEU A 6 -17.14 -4.38 24.21
C LEU A 6 -18.48 -4.54 23.45
N GLY A 7 -18.83 -5.79 23.12
CA GLY A 7 -20.09 -6.12 22.47
C GLY A 7 -21.33 -5.83 23.32
N SER A 8 -21.25 -5.92 24.67
CA SER A 8 -22.38 -5.60 25.55
C SER A 8 -22.56 -4.08 25.73
N VAL A 9 -21.46 -3.34 25.72
CA VAL A 9 -21.46 -1.88 25.82
C VAL A 9 -21.97 -1.26 24.51
N LEU A 10 -21.59 -1.83 23.36
CA LEU A 10 -21.99 -1.27 22.05
C LEU A 10 -23.45 -1.57 21.69
N LYS A 11 -24.07 -2.58 22.28
CA LYS A 11 -25.52 -2.86 22.11
C LYS A 11 -26.44 -1.74 22.64
N SER A 12 -25.92 -0.86 23.50
CA SER A 12 -26.68 0.30 24.01
C SER A 12 -26.62 1.54 23.10
N PHE A 13 -25.77 1.51 22.07
CA PHE A 13 -25.57 2.63 21.16
C PHE A 13 -26.23 2.36 19.80
N SER A 14 -26.84 3.41 19.24
CA SER A 14 -27.30 3.38 17.85
C SER A 14 -26.11 3.28 16.88
N ALA A 15 -26.34 2.76 15.66
CA ALA A 15 -25.32 2.71 14.61
C ALA A 15 -24.63 4.08 14.38
N ARG A 16 -25.38 5.18 14.57
CA ARG A 16 -24.87 6.55 14.46
C ARG A 16 -23.90 6.93 15.59
N GLU A 17 -24.17 6.49 16.82
CA GLU A 17 -23.30 6.73 17.97
C GLU A 17 -22.03 5.88 17.87
N ILE A 18 -22.17 4.62 17.45
CA ILE A 18 -21.04 3.73 17.17
C ILE A 18 -20.18 4.33 16.06
N ALA A 19 -20.79 4.79 14.97
CA ALA A 19 -20.08 5.46 13.87
C ALA A 19 -19.31 6.72 14.32
N ALA A 20 -19.79 7.42 15.32
CA ALA A 20 -19.11 8.59 15.90
C ALA A 20 -17.94 8.20 16.84
N MET A 21 -17.98 7.00 17.41
CA MET A 21 -16.97 6.49 18.37
C MET A 21 -15.83 5.74 17.68
N LEU A 22 -16.11 5.03 16.59
CA LEU A 22 -15.12 4.22 15.86
C LEU A 22 -13.87 5.01 15.42
N PRO A 23 -13.96 6.25 14.90
CA PRO A 23 -12.79 7.03 14.55
C PRO A 23 -11.85 7.33 15.72
N LYS A 24 -12.37 7.35 16.96
CA LYS A 24 -11.57 7.55 18.17
C LYS A 24 -10.92 6.26 18.69
N LEU A 25 -11.45 5.11 18.27
CA LEU A 25 -10.95 3.78 18.64
C LEU A 25 -9.95 3.23 17.62
N LEU A 26 -10.03 3.72 16.38
CA LEU A 26 -9.10 3.38 15.30
C LEU A 26 -8.14 4.56 15.15
N TYR A 27 -6.83 4.29 15.15
CA TYR A 27 -5.79 5.30 14.90
C TYR A 27 -6.12 6.04 13.60
N GLU A 28 -6.24 7.37 13.70
CA GLU A 28 -6.85 8.21 12.67
C GLU A 28 -6.19 8.11 11.28
N ASP A 29 -4.92 7.74 11.22
CA ASP A 29 -4.13 7.77 9.98
C ASP A 29 -3.99 6.41 9.27
N GLU A 30 -4.57 5.33 9.82
CA GLU A 30 -4.33 3.98 9.29
C GLU A 30 -5.32 3.55 8.20
N TYR A 31 -6.55 4.08 8.21
CA TYR A 31 -7.61 3.62 7.33
C TYR A 31 -8.14 4.73 6.43
N TYR A 32 -8.25 4.40 5.13
CA TYR A 32 -8.85 5.27 4.13
C TYR A 32 -10.37 5.39 4.32
N SER A 33 -11.02 4.27 4.63
CA SER A 33 -12.46 4.23 4.92
C SER A 33 -12.76 3.24 6.04
N VAL A 34 -13.75 3.60 6.86
CA VAL A 34 -14.33 2.75 7.91
C VAL A 34 -15.84 2.88 7.85
N ALA A 35 -16.57 1.77 7.77
CA ALA A 35 -18.02 1.77 7.71
C ALA A 35 -18.63 0.56 8.41
N LEU A 36 -19.92 0.66 8.73
CA LEU A 36 -20.75 -0.41 9.26
C LEU A 36 -21.83 -0.76 8.24
N ILE A 37 -22.06 -2.05 8.03
CA ILE A 37 -23.11 -2.58 7.16
C ILE A 37 -24.09 -3.34 8.04
N ASP A 38 -25.35 -2.94 8.02
CA ASP A 38 -26.44 -3.68 8.66
C ASP A 38 -26.88 -4.80 7.71
N THR A 39 -26.76 -6.06 8.14
CA THR A 39 -27.02 -7.24 7.29
C THR A 39 -28.51 -7.44 6.99
N GLY A 40 -29.40 -6.93 7.84
CA GLY A 40 -30.85 -7.07 7.67
C GLY A 40 -31.44 -6.04 6.71
N SER A 41 -31.00 -4.78 6.82
CA SER A 41 -31.49 -3.69 5.97
C SER A 41 -30.66 -3.45 4.71
N GLY A 42 -29.43 -3.96 4.66
CA GLY A 42 -28.48 -3.66 3.58
C GLY A 42 -28.00 -2.21 3.57
N VAL A 43 -28.14 -1.49 4.70
CA VAL A 43 -27.69 -0.10 4.81
C VAL A 43 -26.24 -0.06 5.26
N ILE A 44 -25.41 0.70 4.55
CA ILE A 44 -24.04 1.04 4.97
C ILE A 44 -24.03 2.43 5.64
N THR A 45 -23.44 2.49 6.83
CA THR A 45 -23.23 3.76 7.55
C THR A 45 -21.73 4.03 7.63
N ARG A 46 -21.28 5.12 7.02
CA ARG A 46 -19.88 5.49 7.00
C ARG A 46 -19.48 6.23 8.26
N CYS A 47 -18.41 5.77 8.87
CA CYS A 47 -17.82 6.35 10.06
C CYS A 47 -16.71 7.34 9.70
N ARG A 48 -15.94 7.02 8.65
CA ARG A 48 -14.83 7.84 8.13
C ARG A 48 -14.61 7.53 6.65
N MET A 49 -14.21 8.54 5.91
CA MET A 49 -13.71 8.42 4.54
C MET A 49 -12.77 9.58 4.24
N ILE A 50 -11.55 9.26 3.75
CA ILE A 50 -10.58 10.25 3.28
C ILE A 50 -10.67 10.26 1.75
N PHE A 51 -11.60 11.03 1.19
CA PHE A 51 -11.56 11.39 -0.21
C PHE A 51 -11.17 12.85 -0.34
N SER A 52 -10.27 13.13 -1.27
CA SER A 52 -9.92 14.48 -1.66
C SER A 52 -11.16 15.28 -2.07
N ASN A 53 -11.38 16.41 -1.44
CA ASN A 53 -12.17 17.56 -1.87
C ASN A 53 -13.67 17.41 -2.22
N ASP A 54 -14.27 16.24 -2.22
CA ASP A 54 -15.70 16.06 -2.41
C ASP A 54 -16.38 15.75 -1.06
N GLU A 55 -16.50 16.75 -0.20
CA GLU A 55 -17.29 16.66 1.05
C GLU A 55 -18.79 16.37 0.78
N ASP A 56 -19.26 16.53 -0.46
CA ASP A 56 -20.67 16.48 -0.83
C ASP A 56 -21.18 15.15 -1.40
N VAL A 57 -20.33 14.15 -1.61
CA VAL A 57 -20.75 12.97 -2.41
C VAL A 57 -21.31 11.82 -1.57
N ILE A 58 -21.21 11.89 -0.22
CA ILE A 58 -21.51 10.68 0.54
C ILE A 58 -22.39 10.97 1.75
N ASP A 59 -23.69 10.77 1.52
CA ASP A 59 -24.64 10.57 2.61
C ASP A 59 -24.05 9.60 3.65
N ARG A 60 -24.09 9.95 4.93
CA ARG A 60 -23.52 9.14 6.01
C ARG A 60 -24.09 7.73 6.04
N SER A 61 -25.29 7.55 5.50
CA SER A 61 -25.95 6.26 5.36
C SER A 61 -26.57 6.14 3.97
N ALA A 62 -26.35 5.01 3.31
CA ALA A 62 -26.85 4.71 1.97
C ALA A 62 -27.10 3.20 1.82
N GLU A 63 -27.79 2.81 0.78
CA GLU A 63 -27.91 1.41 0.38
C GLU A 63 -26.53 0.87 0.00
N TYR A 64 -26.12 -0.26 0.56
CA TYR A 64 -24.81 -0.88 0.29
C TYR A 64 -24.60 -1.17 -1.18
N ASP A 65 -25.62 -1.70 -1.85
CA ASP A 65 -25.57 -1.99 -3.29
C ASP A 65 -25.37 -0.75 -4.16
N SER A 66 -25.94 0.37 -3.79
CA SER A 66 -25.73 1.65 -4.47
C SER A 66 -24.28 2.12 -4.33
N VAL A 67 -23.74 1.98 -3.12
CA VAL A 67 -22.37 2.38 -2.82
C VAL A 67 -21.36 1.53 -3.56
N ARG A 68 -21.50 0.19 -3.52
CA ARG A 68 -20.58 -0.72 -4.24
C ARG A 68 -20.58 -0.48 -5.75
N ARG A 69 -21.75 -0.24 -6.36
CA ARG A 69 -21.84 0.10 -7.79
C ARG A 69 -21.11 1.41 -8.10
N THR A 70 -21.32 2.44 -7.28
CA THR A 70 -20.64 3.72 -7.46
C THR A 70 -19.11 3.55 -7.39
N ILE A 71 -18.59 2.72 -6.47
CA ILE A 71 -17.17 2.42 -6.37
C ILE A 71 -16.70 1.66 -7.61
N THR A 72 -17.43 0.63 -8.03
CA THR A 72 -17.13 -0.17 -9.24
C THR A 72 -16.99 0.73 -10.46
N ASP A 73 -17.99 1.56 -10.70
CA ASP A 73 -18.06 2.38 -11.93
C ASP A 73 -17.00 3.48 -11.94
N LYS A 74 -16.70 4.07 -10.77
CA LYS A 74 -15.86 5.26 -10.67
C LYS A 74 -14.38 4.95 -10.55
N TRP A 75 -14.02 3.86 -9.84
CA TRP A 75 -12.63 3.64 -9.45
C TRP A 75 -12.05 2.28 -9.79
N ILE A 76 -12.87 1.24 -10.01
CA ILE A 76 -12.33 -0.10 -10.27
C ILE A 76 -11.94 -0.23 -11.75
N PRO A 77 -10.67 -0.65 -12.05
CA PRO A 77 -10.24 -0.95 -13.41
C PRO A 77 -11.15 -1.99 -14.08
N ASP A 78 -11.39 -1.85 -15.37
CA ASP A 78 -12.31 -2.72 -16.13
C ASP A 78 -11.94 -4.21 -15.98
N GLU A 79 -10.64 -4.51 -15.97
CA GLU A 79 -10.12 -5.88 -15.82
C GLU A 79 -10.35 -6.50 -14.44
N GLU A 80 -10.58 -5.69 -13.39
CA GLU A 80 -10.81 -6.17 -12.02
C GLU A 80 -12.29 -6.12 -11.60
N ARG A 81 -13.18 -5.54 -12.42
CA ARG A 81 -14.58 -5.30 -12.03
C ARG A 81 -15.33 -6.57 -11.65
N GLU A 82 -15.21 -7.64 -12.44
CA GLU A 82 -15.93 -8.89 -12.17
C GLU A 82 -15.48 -9.51 -10.84
N ASP A 83 -14.18 -9.53 -10.57
CA ASP A 83 -13.63 -10.07 -9.33
C ASP A 83 -14.00 -9.19 -8.13
N TYR A 84 -13.97 -7.87 -8.31
CA TYR A 84 -14.37 -6.92 -7.27
C TYR A 84 -15.85 -7.07 -6.93
N GLU A 85 -16.75 -7.07 -7.92
CA GLU A 85 -18.20 -7.21 -7.70
C GLU A 85 -18.54 -8.52 -6.96
N ARG A 86 -17.86 -9.60 -7.30
CA ARG A 86 -17.99 -10.89 -6.60
C ARG A 86 -17.49 -10.81 -5.16
N ALA A 87 -16.36 -10.13 -4.95
CA ALA A 87 -15.76 -9.99 -3.63
C ALA A 87 -16.58 -9.11 -2.67
N VAL A 88 -17.22 -8.05 -3.18
CA VAL A 88 -18.06 -7.15 -2.39
C VAL A 88 -19.54 -7.53 -2.34
N ASP A 89 -19.93 -8.65 -2.93
CA ASP A 89 -21.29 -9.16 -2.79
C ASP A 89 -21.58 -9.54 -1.33
N LEU A 90 -22.67 -9.03 -0.77
CA LEU A 90 -22.98 -9.21 0.65
C LEU A 90 -23.15 -10.69 1.04
N THR A 91 -23.67 -11.51 0.15
CA THR A 91 -23.79 -12.97 0.37
C THR A 91 -22.41 -13.62 0.43
N THR A 92 -21.51 -13.21 -0.45
CA THR A 92 -20.12 -13.67 -0.45
C THR A 92 -19.39 -13.25 0.83
N ILE A 93 -19.57 -12.00 1.27
CA ILE A 93 -18.97 -11.48 2.50
C ILE A 93 -19.48 -12.28 3.71
N ILE A 94 -20.80 -12.42 3.88
CA ILE A 94 -21.42 -13.14 5.00
C ILE A 94 -20.94 -14.58 5.04
N LYS A 95 -20.95 -15.28 3.90
CA LYS A 95 -20.46 -16.67 3.83
C LYS A 95 -19.01 -16.78 4.31
N ASN A 96 -18.12 -15.91 3.85
CA ASN A 96 -16.72 -15.94 4.27
C ASN A 96 -16.54 -15.60 5.76
N LEU A 97 -17.37 -14.69 6.30
CA LEU A 97 -17.36 -14.35 7.72
C LEU A 97 -17.84 -15.51 8.58
N ASP A 98 -18.89 -16.21 8.15
CA ASP A 98 -19.41 -17.39 8.86
C ASP A 98 -18.39 -18.54 8.87
N ASP A 99 -17.69 -18.74 7.75
CA ASP A 99 -16.70 -19.80 7.60
C ASP A 99 -15.38 -19.52 8.34
N ASN A 100 -14.92 -18.25 8.33
CA ASN A 100 -13.55 -17.90 8.72
C ASN A 100 -13.45 -16.80 9.81
N GLY A 101 -14.55 -16.18 10.21
CA GLY A 101 -14.58 -15.07 11.18
C GLY A 101 -14.07 -13.72 10.64
N THR A 102 -13.33 -13.74 9.56
CA THR A 102 -12.82 -12.54 8.87
C THR A 102 -12.77 -12.78 7.36
N TYR A 103 -12.93 -11.71 6.59
CA TYR A 103 -12.80 -11.75 5.14
C TYR A 103 -11.97 -10.56 4.67
N GLU A 104 -10.94 -10.84 3.85
CA GLU A 104 -10.06 -9.82 3.29
C GLU A 104 -9.81 -10.08 1.81
N PHE A 105 -9.69 -9.01 1.03
CA PHE A 105 -9.19 -9.03 -0.34
C PHE A 105 -8.51 -7.72 -0.69
N THR A 106 -7.80 -7.70 -1.80
CA THR A 106 -7.15 -6.50 -2.35
C THR A 106 -7.62 -6.24 -3.77
N THR A 107 -7.72 -4.96 -4.13
CA THR A 107 -8.08 -4.52 -5.48
C THR A 107 -7.46 -3.15 -5.76
N HIS A 108 -7.27 -2.83 -7.04
CA HIS A 108 -6.80 -1.52 -7.44
C HIS A 108 -7.97 -0.54 -7.56
N HIS A 109 -7.71 0.71 -7.15
CA HIS A 109 -8.57 1.85 -7.45
C HIS A 109 -7.79 2.82 -8.33
N VAL A 110 -8.40 3.24 -9.44
CA VAL A 110 -7.85 4.31 -10.27
C VAL A 110 -8.38 5.64 -9.76
N MET A 111 -7.52 6.43 -9.13
CA MET A 111 -7.84 7.72 -8.55
C MET A 111 -6.87 8.76 -9.11
N ASP A 112 -7.39 9.84 -9.66
CA ASP A 112 -6.58 10.92 -10.30
C ASP A 112 -5.59 10.37 -11.35
N GLY A 113 -5.98 9.27 -12.02
CA GLY A 113 -5.16 8.60 -13.04
C GLY A 113 -4.05 7.70 -12.49
N GLU A 114 -4.01 7.49 -11.18
CA GLU A 114 -3.09 6.57 -10.50
C GLU A 114 -3.82 5.30 -10.05
N ALA A 115 -3.20 4.15 -10.25
CA ALA A 115 -3.67 2.88 -9.70
C ALA A 115 -3.09 2.72 -8.28
N LEU A 116 -3.95 2.77 -7.27
CA LEU A 116 -3.63 2.55 -5.87
C LEU A 116 -4.15 1.19 -5.45
N LEU A 117 -3.41 0.46 -4.63
CA LEU A 117 -3.82 -0.85 -4.13
C LEU A 117 -4.46 -0.72 -2.76
N PHE A 118 -5.73 -1.11 -2.67
CA PHE A 118 -6.48 -1.10 -1.43
C PHE A 118 -6.70 -2.50 -0.89
N ARG A 119 -6.58 -2.65 0.43
CA ARG A 119 -7.02 -3.83 1.17
C ARG A 119 -8.35 -3.54 1.83
N TYR A 120 -9.33 -4.38 1.53
CA TYR A 120 -10.62 -4.44 2.19
C TYR A 120 -10.57 -5.51 3.27
N ARG A 121 -11.15 -5.20 4.42
CA ARG A 121 -11.33 -6.17 5.50
C ARG A 121 -12.74 -6.05 6.06
N TYR A 122 -13.36 -7.19 6.31
CA TYR A 122 -14.69 -7.32 6.90
C TYR A 122 -14.61 -8.22 8.11
N ILE A 123 -15.31 -7.85 9.19
CA ILE A 123 -15.50 -8.65 10.39
C ILE A 123 -16.91 -8.41 10.93
N TYR A 124 -17.49 -9.38 11.63
CA TYR A 124 -18.69 -9.12 12.41
C TYR A 124 -18.37 -8.18 13.57
N PHE A 125 -19.14 -7.12 13.69
CA PHE A 125 -18.99 -6.12 14.73
C PHE A 125 -19.71 -6.53 16.02
N ASP A 126 -20.79 -7.31 15.90
CA ASP A 126 -21.61 -7.78 16.99
C ASP A 126 -21.70 -9.31 17.04
N LYS A 127 -21.99 -9.85 18.23
CA LYS A 127 -22.17 -11.30 18.44
C LYS A 127 -23.41 -11.89 17.74
N GLY A 128 -24.34 -11.02 17.34
CA GLY A 128 -25.57 -11.40 16.64
C GLY A 128 -25.41 -11.53 15.14
N HIS A 129 -24.23 -11.23 14.59
CA HIS A 129 -23.94 -11.22 13.15
C HIS A 129 -24.87 -10.31 12.35
N THR A 130 -25.37 -9.24 13.02
CA THR A 130 -26.30 -8.30 12.40
C THR A 130 -25.60 -7.07 11.81
N VAL A 131 -24.37 -6.80 12.24
CA VAL A 131 -23.57 -5.67 11.78
C VAL A 131 -22.17 -6.13 11.38
N ILE A 132 -21.76 -5.74 10.19
CA ILE A 132 -20.41 -5.97 9.65
C ILE A 132 -19.63 -4.66 9.71
N LEU A 133 -18.44 -4.68 10.31
CA LEU A 133 -17.45 -3.62 10.21
C LEU A 133 -16.63 -3.87 8.95
N THR A 134 -16.59 -2.88 8.07
CA THR A 134 -15.68 -2.87 6.90
C THR A 134 -14.65 -1.76 7.03
N THR A 135 -13.42 -2.10 6.70
CA THR A 135 -12.30 -1.14 6.63
C THR A 135 -11.63 -1.24 5.28
N MET A 136 -11.17 -0.10 4.77
CA MET A 136 -10.39 0.00 3.54
C MET A 136 -9.09 0.74 3.85
N LYS A 137 -7.95 0.14 3.51
CA LYS A 137 -6.61 0.68 3.74
C LYS A 137 -5.83 0.76 2.43
N ASP A 138 -5.24 1.92 2.16
CA ASP A 138 -4.25 2.03 1.09
C ASP A 138 -2.96 1.31 1.51
N ILE A 139 -2.61 0.27 0.78
CA ILE A 139 -1.39 -0.53 1.00
C ILE A 139 -0.38 -0.37 -0.13
N THR A 140 -0.59 0.58 -1.02
CA THR A 140 0.28 0.80 -2.19
C THR A 140 1.73 0.96 -1.79
N SER A 141 2.00 1.83 -0.81
CA SER A 141 3.35 2.06 -0.32
C SER A 141 3.98 0.84 0.36
N LEU A 142 3.18 0.02 1.08
CA LEU A 142 3.66 -1.22 1.70
C LEU A 142 4.08 -2.24 0.65
N GLU A 143 3.26 -2.41 -0.40
CA GLU A 143 3.53 -3.33 -1.50
C GLU A 143 4.67 -2.87 -2.42
N GLU A 144 5.02 -1.58 -2.39
CA GLU A 144 6.04 -0.95 -3.21
C GLU A 144 7.34 -0.67 -2.47
N THR A 145 7.40 -1.02 -1.20
CA THR A 145 8.60 -0.85 -0.36
C THR A 145 9.40 -2.14 -0.28
N ASP A 146 10.72 -2.05 -0.40
CA ASP A 146 11.64 -3.15 -0.11
C ASP A 146 11.86 -3.26 1.40
N MET A 147 11.50 -4.39 1.98
CA MET A 147 11.51 -4.62 3.44
C MET A 147 12.91 -4.58 4.06
N VAL A 148 13.96 -4.80 3.26
CA VAL A 148 15.34 -4.78 3.76
C VAL A 148 15.90 -3.37 3.78
N THR A 149 15.72 -2.63 2.69
CA THR A 149 16.31 -1.30 2.52
C THR A 149 15.39 -0.16 2.99
N GLY A 150 14.09 -0.40 3.08
CA GLY A 150 13.07 0.62 3.32
C GLY A 150 12.84 1.55 2.11
N GLY A 151 13.52 1.30 0.99
CA GLY A 151 13.37 2.05 -0.25
C GLY A 151 12.33 1.42 -1.18
N VAL A 152 12.23 1.96 -2.38
CA VAL A 152 11.32 1.46 -3.42
C VAL A 152 11.76 0.08 -3.87
N ASN A 153 10.80 -0.84 -4.05
CA ASN A 153 11.04 -2.14 -4.65
C ASN A 153 10.79 -2.12 -6.17
N ARG A 154 10.94 -3.27 -6.84
CA ARG A 154 10.73 -3.40 -8.28
C ARG A 154 9.34 -2.96 -8.73
N LYS A 155 8.29 -3.28 -7.96
CA LYS A 155 6.89 -2.96 -8.30
C LYS A 155 6.68 -1.44 -8.24
N GLY A 156 7.11 -0.81 -7.15
CA GLY A 156 7.07 0.64 -6.98
C GLY A 156 7.90 1.39 -8.01
N PHE A 157 9.08 0.86 -8.35
CA PHE A 157 9.91 1.46 -9.40
C PHE A 157 9.18 1.53 -10.73
N ARG A 158 8.54 0.43 -11.13
CA ARG A 158 7.80 0.37 -12.39
C ARG A 158 6.69 1.41 -12.44
N ARG A 159 5.83 1.46 -11.40
CA ARG A 159 4.73 2.43 -11.34
C ARG A 159 5.21 3.88 -11.34
N LEU A 160 6.23 4.18 -10.53
CA LEU A 160 6.77 5.54 -10.44
C LEU A 160 7.48 5.97 -11.73
N ALA A 161 8.20 5.06 -12.40
CA ALA A 161 8.81 5.31 -13.69
C ALA A 161 7.74 5.59 -14.76
N ASP A 162 6.68 4.78 -14.81
CA ASP A 162 5.55 5.00 -15.73
C ASP A 162 4.91 6.37 -15.51
N ARG A 163 4.82 6.83 -14.26
CA ARG A 163 4.31 8.17 -13.92
C ARG A 163 5.23 9.28 -14.45
N ILE A 164 6.54 9.13 -14.28
CA ILE A 164 7.53 10.07 -14.80
C ILE A 164 7.40 10.17 -16.32
N PHE A 165 7.25 9.05 -17.02
CA PHE A 165 7.19 9.00 -18.47
C PHE A 165 5.85 9.47 -19.05
N LYS A 166 4.73 9.33 -18.34
CA LYS A 166 3.41 9.83 -18.80
C LYS A 166 3.37 11.33 -19.01
N GLY A 167 4.20 12.10 -18.30
CA GLY A 167 4.29 13.56 -18.42
C GLY A 167 5.35 14.05 -19.42
N GLU A 168 6.14 13.14 -20.00
CA GLU A 168 7.32 13.50 -20.80
C GLU A 168 7.17 13.03 -22.25
N THR A 169 7.44 13.94 -23.19
CA THR A 169 7.46 13.61 -24.63
C THR A 169 8.82 13.13 -25.14
N ALA A 170 9.86 13.20 -24.29
CA ALA A 170 11.24 12.87 -24.66
C ALA A 170 11.81 11.80 -23.71
N THR A 171 11.74 10.52 -24.13
CA THR A 171 12.37 9.38 -23.43
C THR A 171 13.89 9.48 -23.39
N ASP A 172 14.49 10.25 -24.30
CA ASP A 172 15.94 10.43 -24.43
C ASP A 172 16.57 11.24 -23.29
N ARG A 173 15.73 11.80 -22.41
CA ARG A 173 16.17 12.58 -21.26
C ARG A 173 16.72 11.70 -20.13
N TYR A 174 16.28 10.45 -20.06
CA TYR A 174 16.59 9.56 -18.94
C TYR A 174 17.36 8.32 -19.39
N ALA A 175 18.23 7.86 -18.51
CA ALA A 175 18.91 6.58 -18.63
C ALA A 175 18.55 5.68 -17.45
N LEU A 176 18.38 4.39 -17.72
CA LEU A 176 18.19 3.37 -16.71
C LEU A 176 19.53 2.67 -16.46
N LEU A 177 20.02 2.79 -15.23
CA LEU A 177 21.18 2.04 -14.75
C LEU A 177 20.70 0.80 -14.00
N TYR A 178 21.22 -0.35 -14.38
CA TYR A 178 21.01 -1.60 -13.66
C TYR A 178 22.31 -1.98 -12.95
N ILE A 179 22.27 -2.12 -11.64
CA ILE A 179 23.45 -2.22 -10.78
C ILE A 179 23.38 -3.53 -10.01
N ASP A 180 24.50 -4.26 -10.00
CA ASP A 180 24.72 -5.50 -9.27
C ASP A 180 25.90 -5.31 -8.30
N LEU A 181 25.70 -5.66 -7.01
CA LEU A 181 26.78 -5.62 -6.02
C LEU A 181 27.65 -6.87 -6.13
N LYS A 182 28.80 -6.69 -6.76
CA LYS A 182 29.74 -7.79 -7.02
C LYS A 182 30.10 -8.53 -5.73
N ASN A 183 30.07 -9.86 -5.79
CA ASN A 183 30.44 -10.77 -4.70
C ASN A 183 29.58 -10.63 -3.42
N PHE A 184 28.34 -10.14 -3.50
CA PHE A 184 27.48 -9.95 -2.33
C PHE A 184 27.29 -11.24 -1.51
N LYS A 185 27.29 -12.41 -2.14
CA LYS A 185 27.25 -13.69 -1.45
C LYS A 185 28.45 -13.86 -0.50
N SER A 186 29.66 -13.56 -0.97
CA SER A 186 30.87 -13.64 -0.14
C SER A 186 30.85 -12.61 1.00
N VAL A 187 30.26 -11.45 0.77
CA VAL A 187 30.04 -10.45 1.84
C VAL A 187 29.16 -11.06 2.94
N ASN A 188 28.05 -11.71 2.58
CA ASN A 188 27.19 -12.38 3.57
C ASN A 188 27.91 -13.51 4.34
N GLU A 189 28.84 -14.22 3.69
CA GLU A 189 29.66 -15.25 4.34
C GLU A 189 30.62 -14.64 5.38
N ILE A 190 31.16 -13.44 5.12
CA ILE A 190 32.14 -12.76 5.99
C ILE A 190 31.50 -12.03 7.16
N ILE A 191 30.43 -11.24 6.89
CA ILE A 191 29.81 -10.35 7.89
C ILE A 191 28.39 -10.75 8.28
N GLY A 192 27.93 -11.90 7.79
CA GLY A 192 26.59 -12.44 8.05
C GLY A 192 25.47 -11.69 7.33
N PHE A 193 24.26 -12.28 7.34
CA PHE A 193 23.10 -11.69 6.67
C PHE A 193 22.72 -10.30 7.17
N LYS A 194 22.85 -10.07 8.50
CA LYS A 194 22.59 -8.73 9.07
C LYS A 194 23.55 -7.67 8.56
N GLY A 195 24.80 -8.04 8.34
CA GLY A 195 25.82 -7.18 7.73
C GLY A 195 25.52 -6.92 6.26
N GLY A 196 25.12 -7.95 5.51
CA GLY A 196 24.65 -7.82 4.14
C GLY A 196 23.43 -6.91 4.00
N ASP A 197 22.45 -7.04 4.88
CA ASP A 197 21.30 -6.14 4.92
C ASP A 197 21.70 -4.69 5.23
N ALA A 198 22.69 -4.49 6.10
CA ALA A 198 23.23 -3.18 6.39
C ALA A 198 23.95 -2.58 5.17
N LEU A 199 24.71 -3.39 4.43
CA LEU A 199 25.32 -2.99 3.16
C LEU A 199 24.29 -2.56 2.13
N LEU A 200 23.19 -3.31 1.97
CA LEU A 200 22.12 -2.97 1.02
C LEU A 200 21.47 -1.62 1.38
N ARG A 201 21.21 -1.37 2.66
CA ARG A 201 20.70 -0.07 3.14
C ARG A 201 21.71 1.07 2.92
N TYR A 202 22.97 0.81 3.21
CA TYR A 202 24.04 1.77 2.97
C TYR A 202 24.16 2.10 1.49
N PHE A 203 24.16 1.10 0.61
CA PHE A 203 24.28 1.30 -0.83
C PHE A 203 23.11 2.12 -1.41
N LEU A 204 21.87 1.83 -0.99
CA LEU A 204 20.73 2.64 -1.40
C LEU A 204 20.91 4.12 -1.03
N LYS A 205 21.36 4.39 0.20
CA LYS A 205 21.64 5.75 0.66
C LYS A 205 22.81 6.38 -0.09
N TYR A 206 23.85 5.60 -0.34
CA TYR A 206 25.03 6.05 -1.07
C TYR A 206 24.68 6.49 -2.49
N ILE A 207 23.95 5.66 -3.25
CA ILE A 207 23.61 5.97 -4.63
C ILE A 207 22.65 7.16 -4.74
N ASN A 208 21.70 7.29 -3.82
CA ASN A 208 20.79 8.43 -3.76
C ASN A 208 21.49 9.77 -3.48
N ASN A 209 22.64 9.75 -2.82
CA ASN A 209 23.44 10.95 -2.55
C ASN A 209 24.65 11.08 -3.50
N SER A 210 24.75 10.24 -4.52
CA SER A 210 25.83 10.28 -5.49
C SER A 210 25.69 11.43 -6.49
N PRO A 211 26.75 11.79 -7.21
CA PRO A 211 26.69 12.78 -8.30
C PRO A 211 25.70 12.45 -9.42
N LEU A 212 25.25 11.19 -9.53
CA LEU A 212 24.22 10.78 -10.48
C LEU A 212 22.88 11.45 -10.23
N ASN A 213 22.64 11.88 -8.99
CA ASN A 213 21.38 12.50 -8.55
C ASN A 213 20.16 11.79 -9.14
N PRO A 214 19.95 10.50 -8.78
CA PRO A 214 18.91 9.68 -9.41
C PRO A 214 17.52 10.26 -9.14
N VAL A 215 16.69 10.25 -10.19
CA VAL A 215 15.28 10.65 -10.10
C VAL A 215 14.49 9.58 -9.35
N LEU A 216 14.89 8.31 -9.52
CA LEU A 216 14.25 7.18 -8.88
C LEU A 216 15.27 6.05 -8.69
N THR A 217 15.29 5.44 -7.51
CA THR A 217 16.13 4.29 -7.19
C THR A 217 15.30 3.21 -6.53
N ALA A 218 15.53 1.96 -6.92
CA ALA A 218 14.88 0.81 -6.29
C ALA A 218 15.81 -0.36 -6.15
N ARG A 219 15.54 -1.21 -5.16
CA ARG A 219 16.10 -2.55 -5.09
C ARG A 219 15.16 -3.52 -5.78
N ASN A 220 15.63 -4.17 -6.84
CA ASN A 220 14.82 -5.11 -7.61
C ASN A 220 14.71 -6.48 -6.94
N SER A 221 15.84 -7.01 -6.47
CA SER A 221 15.94 -8.31 -5.76
C SER A 221 17.37 -8.51 -5.29
N ALA A 222 17.58 -9.31 -4.27
CA ALA A 222 18.89 -9.69 -3.75
C ALA A 222 19.86 -8.49 -3.63
N ASP A 223 20.85 -8.40 -4.50
CA ASP A 223 21.89 -7.38 -4.60
C ASP A 223 21.75 -6.47 -5.83
N HIS A 224 20.58 -6.56 -6.53
CA HIS A 224 20.31 -5.80 -7.74
C HIS A 224 19.52 -4.54 -7.47
N PHE A 225 20.01 -3.42 -7.99
CA PHE A 225 19.36 -2.11 -7.92
C PHE A 225 19.09 -1.58 -9.33
N ALA A 226 18.06 -0.73 -9.42
CA ALA A 226 17.75 0.04 -10.62
C ALA A 226 17.72 1.52 -10.26
N CYS A 227 18.36 2.35 -11.10
CA CYS A 227 18.37 3.80 -10.97
C CYS A 227 17.92 4.45 -12.26
N LEU A 228 16.94 5.33 -12.17
CA LEU A 228 16.57 6.23 -13.26
C LEU A 228 17.30 7.55 -13.03
N VAL A 229 18.11 7.96 -14.00
CA VAL A 229 18.93 9.17 -13.91
C VAL A 229 18.69 10.05 -15.14
N GLU A 230 18.82 11.38 -15.01
CA GLU A 230 18.83 12.24 -16.19
C GLU A 230 20.16 12.07 -16.94
N CYS A 231 20.11 11.93 -18.25
CA CYS A 231 21.31 11.75 -19.10
C CYS A 231 22.35 12.85 -18.92
N LYS A 232 21.93 14.08 -18.60
CA LYS A 232 22.84 15.21 -18.31
C LYS A 232 23.74 15.00 -17.07
N ASN A 233 23.35 14.08 -16.18
CA ASN A 233 24.11 13.74 -14.96
C ASN A 233 25.06 12.55 -15.18
N LEU A 234 25.03 11.92 -16.37
CA LEU A 234 25.88 10.78 -16.70
C LEU A 234 27.20 11.27 -17.27
N ASP A 235 28.25 11.04 -16.51
CA ASP A 235 29.62 11.12 -16.97
C ASP A 235 30.16 9.69 -17.09
N TYR A 236 30.19 9.16 -18.30
CA TYR A 236 30.57 7.75 -18.55
C TYR A 236 32.00 7.45 -18.12
N ASP A 237 32.91 8.44 -18.19
CA ASP A 237 34.32 8.26 -17.80
C ASP A 237 34.47 8.15 -16.28
N ARG A 238 33.52 8.68 -15.53
CA ARG A 238 33.53 8.69 -14.05
C ARG A 238 32.58 7.70 -13.40
N LEU A 239 31.78 6.97 -14.20
CA LEU A 239 30.86 5.98 -13.64
C LEU A 239 31.55 4.93 -12.79
N ALA A 240 32.72 4.46 -13.20
CA ALA A 240 33.48 3.47 -12.45
C ALA A 240 33.87 3.98 -11.05
N ASP A 241 34.20 5.25 -10.93
CA ASP A 241 34.59 5.89 -9.65
C ASP A 241 33.38 6.00 -8.71
N ILE A 242 32.18 6.29 -9.26
CA ILE A 242 30.95 6.42 -8.48
C ILE A 242 30.56 5.06 -7.87
N PHE A 243 30.84 3.95 -8.54
CA PHE A 243 30.51 2.61 -8.04
C PHE A 243 31.64 1.96 -7.22
N GLN A 244 32.73 2.67 -6.93
CA GLN A 244 33.74 2.27 -5.97
C GLN A 244 33.44 2.94 -4.63
N PHE A 245 33.08 2.16 -3.62
CA PHE A 245 32.78 2.67 -2.28
C PHE A 245 33.32 1.69 -1.22
N GLU A 246 33.61 2.23 -0.06
CA GLU A 246 34.03 1.46 1.10
C GLU A 246 32.85 1.33 2.07
N PHE A 247 32.66 0.13 2.60
CA PHE A 247 31.66 -0.15 3.62
C PHE A 247 32.31 -0.87 4.80
N ILE A 248 32.15 -0.33 5.99
CA ILE A 248 32.67 -0.94 7.21
C ILE A 248 31.48 -1.37 8.08
N TYR A 249 31.49 -2.64 8.44
CA TYR A 249 30.49 -3.22 9.33
C TYR A 249 31.18 -3.97 10.47
N ASP A 250 30.93 -3.54 11.72
CA ASP A 250 31.49 -4.14 12.94
C ASP A 250 33.03 -4.29 12.88
N GLY A 251 33.70 -3.26 12.35
CA GLY A 251 35.16 -3.22 12.19
C GLY A 251 35.72 -4.08 11.05
N LYS A 252 34.88 -4.65 10.19
CA LYS A 252 35.24 -5.39 8.96
C LYS A 252 34.89 -4.55 7.73
N SER A 253 35.81 -4.49 6.78
CA SER A 253 35.66 -3.80 5.49
C SER A 253 35.54 -4.81 4.35
#